data_f5a1c9c31dfb92081921a6b4249423bf
#
_entry.id   f5a1c9c31dfb92081921a6b4249423bf
#
_cell.length_a   1.000
_cell.length_b   1.000
_cell.length_c   1.000
_cell.angle_alpha   90.00
_cell.angle_beta   90.00
_cell.angle_gamma   90.00
#
_symmetry.space_group_name_H-M   'P 1'
#
loop_
_entity.id
_entity.type
_entity.pdbx_description
1 polymer ?
#
loop_
_entity_poly.entity_id
_entity_poly.type
_entity_poly.pdbx_seq_one_letter_code
_entity_poly.pdbx_strand_id
1 'polypeptide(L)'
;QGGCASRPGMAYTNILSRRIDAPFINLGFSGSGKGEPGVARVIATLPAPALFVMDYEANAGSLEKVRETLVPFIEIVRARWPRTGIMVVSRVIFASEAYNEGERKRRLETRDYQRNTVNRLRRAGDTLIAFVDGGTLLGKDYGNCSVDGVHQTDLGFLRMADRLERPFINLINLSGA
;
A
#
# COMPACT_ATOMS: atom_id res chain seq x y z
N GLN A 1 -4.17 5.85 -6.53
CA GLN A 1 -5.10 6.06 -5.41
C GLN A 1 -5.60 7.50 -5.40
N GLY A 2 -6.82 7.73 -4.90
CA GLY A 2 -7.35 9.08 -4.74
C GLY A 2 -8.59 9.41 -5.56
N GLY A 3 -9.27 8.41 -6.14
CA GLY A 3 -10.42 8.62 -7.04
C GLY A 3 -11.61 9.35 -6.42
N CYS A 4 -11.79 9.30 -5.10
CA CYS A 4 -12.88 9.98 -4.37
C CYS A 4 -12.38 11.14 -3.49
N ALA A 5 -11.16 11.59 -3.66
CA ALA A 5 -10.70 12.84 -3.08
C ALA A 5 -11.45 14.03 -3.74
N SER A 6 -11.82 15.05 -2.96
CA SER A 6 -12.50 16.25 -3.47
C SER A 6 -11.68 17.01 -4.53
N ARG A 7 -10.37 16.84 -4.49
CA ARG A 7 -9.38 17.36 -5.44
C ARG A 7 -8.10 16.51 -5.38
N PRO A 8 -7.27 16.48 -6.44
CA PRO A 8 -6.06 15.67 -6.49
C PRO A 8 -5.13 15.87 -5.28
N GLY A 9 -5.00 17.10 -4.80
CA GLY A 9 -4.17 17.42 -3.63
C GLY A 9 -4.61 16.80 -2.31
N MET A 10 -5.80 16.20 -2.23
CA MET A 10 -6.32 15.51 -1.04
C MET A 10 -6.11 13.99 -1.07
N ALA A 11 -5.61 13.41 -2.15
CA ALA A 11 -5.13 12.03 -2.11
C ALA A 11 -3.96 11.90 -1.12
N TYR A 12 -3.91 10.81 -0.34
CA TYR A 12 -2.88 10.64 0.69
C TYR A 12 -1.44 10.74 0.14
N THR A 13 -1.22 10.29 -1.08
CA THR A 13 0.07 10.42 -1.77
C THR A 13 0.49 11.87 -1.96
N ASN A 14 -0.45 12.73 -2.35
CA ASN A 14 -0.17 14.15 -2.55
C ASN A 14 -0.07 14.94 -1.23
N ILE A 15 -0.76 14.49 -0.18
CA ILE A 15 -0.58 15.03 1.18
C ILE A 15 0.83 14.69 1.68
N LEU A 16 1.25 13.43 1.55
CA LEU A 16 2.58 12.98 1.94
C LEU A 16 3.69 13.66 1.13
N SER A 17 3.50 13.83 -0.19
CA SER A 17 4.46 14.55 -1.03
C SER A 17 4.78 15.95 -0.50
N ARG A 18 3.74 16.71 -0.10
CA ARG A 18 3.94 18.06 0.49
C ARG A 18 4.57 18.03 1.88
N ARG A 19 4.28 17.01 2.70
CA ARG A 19 4.79 16.92 4.07
C ARG A 19 6.25 16.46 4.13
N ILE A 20 6.61 15.53 3.23
CA ILE A 20 7.97 14.96 3.16
C ILE A 20 8.86 15.79 2.24
N ASP A 21 8.28 16.74 1.50
CA ASP A 21 8.95 17.55 0.47
C ASP A 21 9.67 16.68 -0.58
N ALA A 22 8.95 15.68 -1.10
CA ALA A 22 9.47 14.74 -2.08
C ALA A 22 8.47 14.53 -3.23
N PRO A 23 8.93 14.32 -4.46
CA PRO A 23 8.06 13.98 -5.58
C PRO A 23 7.45 12.58 -5.43
N PHE A 24 6.18 12.44 -5.76
CA PHE A 24 5.46 11.16 -5.75
C PHE A 24 4.94 10.83 -7.14
N ILE A 25 5.11 9.59 -7.58
CA ILE A 25 4.44 9.04 -8.76
C ILE A 25 3.29 8.16 -8.27
N ASN A 26 2.07 8.58 -8.52
CA ASN A 26 0.88 7.82 -8.13
C ASN A 26 0.46 6.87 -9.27
N LEU A 27 0.66 5.56 -9.04
CA LEU A 27 0.33 4.50 -9.99
C LEU A 27 -1.03 3.84 -9.67
N GLY A 28 -2.01 4.63 -9.31
CA GLY A 28 -3.39 4.18 -9.13
C GLY A 28 -4.06 3.92 -10.48
N PHE A 29 -4.38 2.65 -10.78
CA PHE A 29 -4.93 2.20 -12.07
C PHE A 29 -6.44 1.93 -12.03
N SER A 30 -7.19 2.62 -11.17
CA SER A 30 -8.67 2.57 -11.14
C SER A 30 -9.25 1.14 -11.15
N GLY A 31 -8.86 0.31 -10.19
CA GLY A 31 -9.32 -1.09 -10.07
C GLY A 31 -8.49 -2.11 -10.87
N SER A 32 -7.62 -1.67 -11.77
CA SER A 32 -6.80 -2.56 -12.61
C SER A 32 -5.41 -2.87 -12.05
N GLY A 33 -5.00 -2.21 -10.97
CA GLY A 33 -3.72 -2.49 -10.31
C GLY A 33 -3.80 -3.72 -9.42
N LYS A 34 -3.56 -4.91 -9.98
CA LYS A 34 -3.73 -6.20 -9.30
C LYS A 34 -2.40 -6.90 -8.96
N GLY A 35 -1.29 -6.18 -9.09
CA GLY A 35 0.04 -6.69 -8.77
C GLY A 35 0.64 -7.62 -9.82
N GLU A 36 0.22 -7.51 -11.08
CA GLU A 36 0.69 -8.38 -12.16
C GLU A 36 2.21 -8.21 -12.42
N PRO A 37 2.96 -9.31 -12.56
CA PRO A 37 4.41 -9.25 -12.85
C PRO A 37 4.76 -8.48 -14.13
N GLY A 38 3.85 -8.44 -15.11
CA GLY A 38 3.99 -7.63 -16.32
C GLY A 38 4.10 -6.13 -16.00
N VAL A 39 3.24 -5.65 -15.10
CA VAL A 39 3.25 -4.25 -14.63
C VAL A 39 4.52 -3.97 -13.83
N ALA A 40 4.96 -4.91 -12.97
CA ALA A 40 6.22 -4.79 -12.24
C ALA A 40 7.42 -4.57 -13.18
N ARG A 41 7.50 -5.32 -14.27
CA ARG A 41 8.57 -5.17 -15.28
C ARG A 41 8.57 -3.79 -15.95
N VAL A 42 7.38 -3.26 -16.27
CA VAL A 42 7.27 -1.91 -16.83
C VAL A 42 7.67 -0.86 -15.80
N ILE A 43 7.19 -0.95 -14.58
CA ILE A 43 7.56 -0.03 -13.48
C ILE A 43 9.08 -0.07 -13.24
N ALA A 44 9.68 -1.24 -13.26
CA ALA A 44 11.12 -1.43 -13.06
C ALA A 44 12.00 -0.79 -14.18
N THR A 45 11.45 -0.32 -15.29
CA THR A 45 12.19 0.47 -16.28
C THR A 45 12.41 1.92 -15.86
N LEU A 46 11.64 2.41 -14.89
CA LEU A 46 11.77 3.77 -14.36
C LEU A 46 13.06 3.93 -13.53
N PRO A 47 13.51 5.17 -13.29
CA PRO A 47 14.56 5.43 -12.30
C PRO A 47 14.19 4.88 -10.92
N ALA A 48 15.18 4.40 -10.16
CA ALA A 48 14.97 3.86 -8.82
C ALA A 48 14.37 4.92 -7.88
N PRO A 49 13.21 4.70 -7.28
CA PRO A 49 12.69 5.60 -6.26
C PRO A 49 13.37 5.35 -4.90
N ALA A 50 13.32 6.33 -4.01
CA ALA A 50 13.72 6.15 -2.61
C ALA A 50 12.83 5.12 -1.90
N LEU A 51 11.52 5.13 -2.19
CA LEU A 51 10.53 4.23 -1.62
C LEU A 51 9.54 3.78 -2.70
N PHE A 52 9.29 2.48 -2.78
CA PHE A 52 8.22 1.87 -3.57
C PHE A 52 7.13 1.32 -2.66
N VAL A 53 5.89 1.77 -2.85
CA VAL A 53 4.75 1.38 -2.00
C VAL A 53 3.78 0.50 -2.77
N MET A 54 3.50 -0.68 -2.22
CA MET A 54 2.53 -1.65 -2.74
C MET A 54 1.23 -1.55 -1.94
N ASP A 55 0.29 -0.76 -2.44
CA ASP A 55 -1.08 -0.58 -1.90
C ASP A 55 -2.09 -1.03 -2.96
N TYR A 56 -2.17 -2.34 -3.23
CA TYR A 56 -2.97 -2.92 -4.32
C TYR A 56 -3.96 -4.01 -3.90
N GLU A 57 -3.93 -4.44 -2.64
CA GLU A 57 -4.75 -5.56 -2.15
C GLU A 57 -6.24 -5.37 -2.46
N ALA A 58 -6.76 -4.14 -2.32
CA ALA A 58 -8.15 -3.83 -2.60
C ALA A 58 -8.58 -4.25 -4.02
N ASN A 59 -7.69 -4.09 -5.00
CA ASN A 59 -7.95 -4.43 -6.40
C ASN A 59 -7.62 -5.89 -6.74
N ALA A 60 -6.76 -6.54 -5.97
CA ALA A 60 -6.47 -7.96 -6.16
C ALA A 60 -7.70 -8.85 -5.93
N GLY A 61 -8.60 -8.43 -5.03
CA GLY A 61 -9.91 -9.03 -4.84
C GLY A 61 -9.91 -10.37 -4.07
N SER A 62 -8.80 -11.11 -4.03
CA SER A 62 -8.71 -12.37 -3.29
C SER A 62 -7.32 -12.62 -2.71
N LEU A 63 -7.27 -13.48 -1.69
CA LEU A 63 -6.02 -13.95 -1.10
C LEU A 63 -5.16 -14.72 -2.12
N GLU A 64 -5.80 -15.54 -2.97
CA GLU A 64 -5.13 -16.32 -4.01
C GLU A 64 -4.38 -15.39 -4.96
N LYS A 65 -5.03 -14.31 -5.39
CA LYS A 65 -4.42 -13.32 -6.28
C LYS A 65 -3.22 -12.62 -5.62
N VAL A 66 -3.32 -12.29 -4.35
CA VAL A 66 -2.19 -11.71 -3.60
C VAL A 66 -1.05 -12.73 -3.45
N ARG A 67 -1.36 -14.02 -3.24
CA ARG A 67 -0.35 -15.10 -3.20
C ARG A 67 0.39 -15.25 -4.53
N GLU A 68 -0.32 -15.16 -5.64
CA GLU A 68 0.26 -15.26 -6.99
C GLU A 68 1.16 -14.07 -7.33
N THR A 69 0.87 -12.88 -6.81
CA THR A 69 1.45 -11.63 -7.33
C THR A 69 2.46 -10.98 -6.41
N LEU A 70 2.30 -11.06 -5.09
CA LEU A 70 3.08 -10.27 -4.13
C LEU A 70 4.59 -10.57 -4.22
N VAL A 71 4.96 -11.84 -4.10
CA VAL A 71 6.39 -12.22 -4.10
C VAL A 71 7.04 -11.98 -5.47
N PRO A 72 6.46 -12.45 -6.60
CA PRO A 72 7.03 -12.17 -7.91
C PRO A 72 7.19 -10.67 -8.21
N PHE A 73 6.24 -9.84 -7.77
CA PHE A 73 6.35 -8.40 -7.93
C PHE A 73 7.53 -7.82 -7.14
N ILE A 74 7.65 -8.20 -5.86
CA ILE A 74 8.76 -7.77 -4.99
C ILE A 74 10.11 -8.20 -5.59
N GLU A 75 10.22 -9.43 -6.07
CA GLU A 75 11.47 -9.95 -6.67
C GLU A 75 11.89 -9.15 -7.91
N ILE A 76 10.95 -8.83 -8.80
CA ILE A 76 11.24 -8.02 -10.00
C ILE A 76 11.73 -6.62 -9.60
N VAL A 77 11.03 -5.97 -8.67
CA VAL A 77 11.39 -4.64 -8.17
C VAL A 77 12.75 -4.67 -7.47
N ARG A 78 12.97 -5.64 -6.60
CA ARG A 78 14.22 -5.77 -5.83
C ARG A 78 15.42 -6.08 -6.72
N ALA A 79 15.24 -6.91 -7.74
CA ALA A 79 16.30 -7.21 -8.72
C ALA A 79 16.76 -5.95 -9.46
N ARG A 80 15.85 -5.04 -9.78
CA ARG A 80 16.16 -3.79 -10.50
C ARG A 80 16.61 -2.67 -9.57
N TRP A 81 16.04 -2.59 -8.37
CA TRP A 81 16.27 -1.52 -7.40
C TRP A 81 16.70 -2.12 -6.03
N PRO A 82 17.94 -2.63 -5.92
CA PRO A 82 18.38 -3.37 -4.73
C PRO A 82 18.40 -2.54 -3.44
N ARG A 83 18.49 -1.21 -3.55
CA ARG A 83 18.56 -0.29 -2.41
C ARG A 83 17.27 0.48 -2.13
N THR A 84 16.25 0.34 -2.96
CA THR A 84 14.95 1.02 -2.75
C THR A 84 14.22 0.42 -1.55
N GLY A 85 13.68 1.27 -0.68
CA GLY A 85 12.73 0.84 0.33
C GLY A 85 11.46 0.25 -0.31
N ILE A 86 10.99 -0.92 0.13
CA ILE A 86 9.72 -1.50 -0.32
C ILE A 86 8.75 -1.53 0.86
N MET A 87 7.57 -0.92 0.69
CA MET A 87 6.52 -0.96 1.71
C MET A 87 5.30 -1.68 1.18
N VAL A 88 4.88 -2.73 1.87
CA VAL A 88 3.62 -3.43 1.61
C VAL A 88 2.57 -2.91 2.57
N VAL A 89 1.50 -2.34 2.04
CA VAL A 89 0.36 -1.83 2.81
C VAL A 89 -0.84 -2.73 2.56
N SER A 90 -1.39 -3.34 3.62
CA SER A 90 -2.61 -4.12 3.47
C SER A 90 -3.84 -3.22 3.30
N ARG A 91 -4.93 -3.79 2.80
CA ARG A 91 -6.18 -3.06 2.57
C ARG A 91 -6.72 -2.42 3.86
N VAL A 92 -7.22 -1.21 3.76
CA VAL A 92 -8.01 -0.56 4.81
C VAL A 92 -9.31 -1.33 5.09
N ILE A 93 -9.95 -1.07 6.23
CA ILE A 93 -11.24 -1.66 6.56
C ILE A 93 -12.32 -1.07 5.64
N PHE A 94 -13.14 -1.93 5.05
CA PHE A 94 -14.34 -1.54 4.33
C PHE A 94 -15.55 -1.49 5.28
N ALA A 95 -16.50 -0.61 5.01
CA ALA A 95 -17.68 -0.46 5.86
C ALA A 95 -18.52 -1.75 5.95
N SER A 96 -18.54 -2.54 4.89
CA SER A 96 -19.22 -3.83 4.84
C SER A 96 -18.73 -4.83 5.89
N GLU A 97 -17.50 -4.72 6.38
CA GLU A 97 -16.96 -5.60 7.41
C GLU A 97 -17.68 -5.49 8.77
N ALA A 98 -18.44 -4.41 8.98
CA ALA A 98 -19.27 -4.25 10.18
C ALA A 98 -20.41 -5.28 10.25
N TYR A 99 -20.88 -5.79 9.09
CA TYR A 99 -21.99 -6.73 8.98
C TYR A 99 -21.69 -7.97 8.11
N ASN A 100 -20.52 -8.03 7.49
CA ASN A 100 -20.06 -9.15 6.65
C ASN A 100 -18.79 -9.79 7.25
N GLU A 101 -19.00 -10.82 8.09
CA GLU A 101 -17.91 -11.53 8.75
C GLU A 101 -16.97 -12.24 7.75
N GLY A 102 -17.51 -12.75 6.64
CA GLY A 102 -16.72 -13.40 5.60
C GLY A 102 -15.72 -12.44 4.93
N GLU A 103 -16.15 -11.20 4.70
CA GLU A 103 -15.26 -10.16 4.15
C GLU A 103 -14.18 -9.74 5.16
N ARG A 104 -14.58 -9.57 6.41
CA ARG A 104 -13.63 -9.30 7.50
C ARG A 104 -12.59 -10.42 7.64
N LYS A 105 -13.01 -11.67 7.64
CA LYS A 105 -12.13 -12.84 7.72
C LYS A 105 -11.14 -12.84 6.56
N ARG A 106 -11.61 -12.68 5.32
CA ARG A 106 -10.76 -12.62 4.12
C ARG A 106 -9.70 -11.53 4.21
N ARG A 107 -10.08 -10.31 4.64
CA ARG A 107 -9.10 -9.24 4.84
C ARG A 107 -8.04 -9.63 5.87
N LEU A 108 -8.44 -10.18 7.00
CA LEU A 108 -7.50 -10.59 8.05
C LEU A 108 -6.54 -11.66 7.56
N GLU A 109 -7.02 -12.66 6.84
CA GLU A 109 -6.18 -13.72 6.25
C GLU A 109 -5.19 -13.15 5.22
N THR A 110 -5.63 -12.23 4.36
CA THR A 110 -4.78 -11.58 3.36
C THR A 110 -3.73 -10.69 4.01
N ARG A 111 -4.12 -9.89 5.00
CA ARG A 111 -3.22 -9.08 5.81
C ARG A 111 -2.13 -9.94 6.47
N ASP A 112 -2.53 -11.05 7.09
CA ASP A 112 -1.59 -11.93 7.79
C ASP A 112 -0.63 -12.62 6.82
N TYR A 113 -1.10 -13.00 5.63
CA TYR A 113 -0.25 -13.50 4.56
C TYR A 113 0.80 -12.47 4.14
N GLN A 114 0.40 -11.21 3.89
CA GLN A 114 1.32 -10.13 3.52
C GLN A 114 2.35 -9.86 4.61
N ARG A 115 1.90 -9.74 5.87
CA ARG A 115 2.77 -9.55 7.04
C ARG A 115 3.80 -10.68 7.16
N ASN A 116 3.35 -11.92 7.08
CA ASN A 116 4.20 -13.09 7.20
C ASN A 116 5.21 -13.18 6.04
N THR A 117 4.79 -12.82 4.83
CA THR A 117 5.68 -12.74 3.66
C THR A 117 6.77 -11.71 3.87
N VAL A 118 6.43 -10.48 4.28
CA VAL A 118 7.42 -9.43 4.58
C VAL A 118 8.37 -9.88 5.70
N ASN A 119 7.85 -10.47 6.78
CA ASN A 119 8.67 -10.96 7.88
C ASN A 119 9.63 -12.08 7.44
N ARG A 120 9.20 -12.96 6.53
CA ARG A 120 10.06 -14.01 5.94
C ARG A 120 11.18 -13.40 5.10
N LEU A 121 10.88 -12.42 4.24
CA LEU A 121 11.87 -11.72 3.42
C LEU A 121 12.89 -10.98 4.30
N ARG A 122 12.43 -10.32 5.36
CA ARG A 122 13.32 -9.65 6.33
C ARG A 122 14.29 -10.64 7.00
N ARG A 123 13.80 -11.80 7.44
CA ARG A 123 14.65 -12.86 8.03
C ARG A 123 15.63 -13.44 7.01
N ALA A 124 15.28 -13.42 5.72
CA ALA A 124 16.15 -13.81 4.63
C ALA A 124 17.18 -12.73 4.23
N GLY A 125 17.21 -11.58 4.94
CA GLY A 125 18.22 -10.54 4.76
C GLY A 125 17.75 -9.27 4.04
N ASP A 126 16.49 -9.19 3.59
CA ASP A 126 15.95 -7.94 3.03
C ASP A 126 15.59 -6.95 4.15
N THR A 127 16.54 -6.11 4.55
CA THR A 127 16.34 -5.11 5.61
C THR A 127 15.56 -3.89 5.15
N LEU A 128 15.38 -3.70 3.84
CA LEU A 128 14.72 -2.54 3.23
C LEU A 128 13.28 -2.82 2.81
N ILE A 129 12.63 -3.81 3.44
CA ILE A 129 11.20 -4.08 3.24
C ILE A 129 10.43 -3.91 4.55
N ALA A 130 9.24 -3.32 4.48
CA ALA A 130 8.36 -3.10 5.63
C ALA A 130 6.90 -3.45 5.30
N PHE A 131 6.14 -3.79 6.36
CA PHE A 131 4.70 -4.01 6.28
C PHE A 131 3.97 -2.99 7.13
N VAL A 132 2.85 -2.46 6.60
CA VAL A 132 1.91 -1.60 7.33
C VAL A 132 0.54 -2.23 7.29
N ASP A 133 -0.09 -2.37 8.47
CA ASP A 133 -1.48 -2.85 8.59
C ASP A 133 -2.46 -1.74 8.20
N GLY A 134 -3.02 -1.83 7.00
CA GLY A 134 -4.02 -0.89 6.49
C GLY A 134 -5.27 -0.80 7.37
N GLY A 135 -5.60 -1.87 8.09
CA GLY A 135 -6.71 -1.88 9.04
C GLY A 135 -6.57 -0.89 10.20
N THR A 136 -5.38 -0.33 10.42
CA THR A 136 -5.14 0.66 11.47
C THR A 136 -5.17 2.11 10.97
N LEU A 137 -5.21 2.32 9.64
CA LEU A 137 -4.98 3.65 9.06
C LEU A 137 -6.15 4.62 9.24
N LEU A 138 -7.39 4.13 9.25
CA LEU A 138 -8.59 4.99 9.29
C LEU A 138 -9.11 5.29 10.71
N GLY A 139 -8.63 4.56 11.72
CA GLY A 139 -9.10 4.71 13.10
C GLY A 139 -10.39 3.92 13.40
N LYS A 140 -10.95 4.10 14.61
CA LYS A 140 -12.09 3.33 15.08
C LYS A 140 -13.41 3.68 14.37
N ASP A 141 -13.55 4.91 13.94
CA ASP A 141 -14.70 5.46 13.22
C ASP A 141 -14.50 5.46 11.70
N TYR A 142 -13.85 4.43 11.18
CA TYR A 142 -13.49 4.25 9.77
C TYR A 142 -14.68 4.41 8.80
N GLY A 143 -15.91 4.14 9.26
CA GLY A 143 -17.11 4.32 8.46
C GLY A 143 -17.31 5.76 7.95
N ASN A 144 -16.78 6.77 8.66
CA ASN A 144 -16.81 8.17 8.24
C ASN A 144 -15.75 8.52 7.18
N CYS A 145 -14.87 7.58 6.87
CA CYS A 145 -13.69 7.81 6.02
C CYS A 145 -13.92 7.42 4.56
N SER A 146 -15.10 6.95 4.18
CA SER A 146 -15.41 6.51 2.81
C SER A 146 -16.71 7.11 2.29
N VAL A 147 -16.83 7.24 0.96
CA VAL A 147 -18.04 7.77 0.30
C VAL A 147 -19.08 6.67 0.05
N ASP A 148 -18.62 5.43 -0.16
CA ASP A 148 -19.43 4.28 -0.55
C ASP A 148 -19.11 3.01 0.28
N GLY A 149 -18.39 3.19 1.37
CA GLY A 149 -17.92 2.09 2.21
C GLY A 149 -16.59 1.48 1.78
N VAL A 150 -16.03 1.90 0.64
CA VAL A 150 -14.79 1.37 0.05
C VAL A 150 -13.78 2.47 -0.24
N HIS A 151 -14.20 3.52 -0.98
CA HIS A 151 -13.33 4.59 -1.46
C HIS A 151 -13.25 5.73 -0.45
N GLN A 152 -12.04 6.15 -0.11
CA GLN A 152 -11.79 7.13 0.95
C GLN A 152 -12.21 8.54 0.55
N THR A 153 -12.80 9.24 1.52
CA THR A 153 -13.01 10.70 1.50
C THR A 153 -11.70 11.44 1.79
N ASP A 154 -11.72 12.77 1.71
CA ASP A 154 -10.60 13.62 2.17
C ASP A 154 -10.18 13.30 3.61
N LEU A 155 -11.14 13.05 4.51
CA LEU A 155 -10.87 12.63 5.88
C LEU A 155 -10.11 11.30 5.92
N GLY A 156 -10.55 10.31 5.15
CA GLY A 156 -9.89 9.01 5.07
C GLY A 156 -8.45 9.14 4.55
N PHE A 157 -8.25 9.90 3.48
CA PHE A 157 -6.91 10.15 2.94
C PHE A 157 -6.01 10.93 3.89
N LEU A 158 -6.54 11.91 4.62
CA LEU A 158 -5.79 12.64 5.62
C LEU A 158 -5.30 11.68 6.73
N ARG A 159 -6.17 10.82 7.26
CA ARG A 159 -5.81 9.83 8.27
C ARG A 159 -4.79 8.80 7.77
N MET A 160 -4.92 8.36 6.51
CA MET A 160 -3.90 7.51 5.89
C MET A 160 -2.54 8.22 5.84
N ALA A 161 -2.52 9.49 5.41
CA ALA A 161 -1.29 10.27 5.39
C ALA A 161 -0.69 10.43 6.80
N ASP A 162 -1.49 10.76 7.81
CA ASP A 162 -1.04 10.91 9.21
C ASP A 162 -0.35 9.65 9.74
N ARG A 163 -0.87 8.48 9.36
CA ARG A 163 -0.35 7.18 9.83
C ARG A 163 0.81 6.65 9.00
N LEU A 164 0.89 7.01 7.71
CA LEU A 164 1.91 6.53 6.79
C LEU A 164 3.17 7.42 6.78
N GLU A 165 3.07 8.68 7.17
CA GLU A 165 4.19 9.64 7.13
C GLU A 165 5.44 9.11 7.82
N ARG A 166 5.33 8.74 9.10
CA ARG A 166 6.47 8.24 9.86
C ARG A 166 7.06 6.92 9.33
N PRO A 167 6.25 5.90 9.00
CA PRO A 167 6.73 4.70 8.29
C PRO A 167 7.47 5.01 6.99
N PHE A 168 6.99 5.97 6.18
CA PHE A 168 7.64 6.37 4.93
C PHE A 168 9.02 6.97 5.20
N ILE A 169 9.09 7.99 6.07
CA ILE A 169 10.36 8.65 6.44
C ILE A 169 11.37 7.62 6.98
N ASN A 170 10.93 6.73 7.86
CA ASN A 170 11.82 5.72 8.43
C ASN A 170 12.43 4.81 7.36
N LEU A 171 11.63 4.37 6.39
CA LEU A 171 12.11 3.44 5.36
C LEU A 171 12.97 4.16 4.30
N ILE A 172 12.66 5.41 3.97
CA ILE A 172 13.48 6.26 3.11
C ILE A 172 14.87 6.46 3.75
N ASN A 173 14.92 6.81 5.03
CA ASN A 173 16.19 7.01 5.74
C ASN A 173 17.04 5.73 5.80
N LEU A 174 16.40 4.56 5.94
CA LEU A 174 17.11 3.27 5.92
C LEU A 174 17.67 2.93 4.53
N SER A 175 17.03 3.38 3.46
CA SER A 175 17.52 3.17 2.09
C SER A 175 18.72 4.07 1.73
N GLY A 176 18.99 5.10 2.52
CA GLY A 176 20.07 6.06 2.31
C GLY A 176 19.83 6.98 1.12
N ALA A 177 18.56 7.25 0.82
CA ALA A 177 18.11 8.11 -0.28
C ALA A 177 17.84 9.53 0.24
#